data_4884f215ecb79c4b925b1f03e8e5d698
#
_entry.id   4884f215ecb79c4b925b1f03e8e5d698
#
_cell.length_a   1.000
_cell.length_b   1.000
_cell.length_c   1.000
_cell.angle_alpha   90.00
_cell.angle_beta   90.00
_cell.angle_gamma   90.00
#
_symmetry.space_group_name_H-M   'P 1'
#
loop_
_entity.id
_entity.type
_entity.pdbx_description
1 polymer ?
#
loop_
_entity_poly.entity_id
_entity_poly.type
_entity_poly.pdbx_seq_one_letter_code
_entity_poly.pdbx_strand_id
1 'polypeptide(L)'
;MMLIGTAALAQPSLGVGFVNSTDKYKSGSTTTTSNLSGFYVGASYNFNITGALNVAPGLYYTIATKSDASSYGPFNTNVDVTEHYLSVPVMFNAGLAISDGIVGRVYAGPTLAYGLASNTKAKGSVAGISADSKINNYDSDYKYGRFDVMLGGGVAVDFFDIVRFNIGYDYGLVNRYTGDSDNTRHRSQLTVGVAYIF
;
A
#
# COMPACT_ATOMS: atom_id res chain seq x y z
N MET A 1 11.25 -38.04 -0.23
CA MET A 1 10.82 -36.64 -0.02
C MET A 1 11.28 -36.25 1.38
N MET A 2 12.44 -35.61 1.48
CA MET A 2 13.08 -35.28 2.77
C MET A 2 12.56 -33.90 3.20
N LEU A 3 11.72 -33.87 4.21
CA LEU A 3 11.40 -32.65 4.95
C LEU A 3 12.65 -32.29 5.78
N ILE A 4 13.46 -31.37 5.27
CA ILE A 4 14.52 -30.78 6.06
C ILE A 4 13.84 -29.83 7.05
N GLY A 5 13.63 -30.32 8.27
CA GLY A 5 13.24 -29.50 9.41
C GLY A 5 14.43 -28.64 9.82
N THR A 6 14.62 -27.49 9.20
CA THR A 6 15.49 -26.46 9.74
C THR A 6 14.78 -25.84 10.94
N ALA A 7 15.44 -25.85 12.08
CA ALA A 7 15.01 -25.15 13.28
C ALA A 7 14.62 -23.72 12.89
N ALA A 8 13.41 -23.32 13.28
CA ALA A 8 12.79 -22.04 12.94
C ALA A 8 13.58 -20.87 13.54
N LEU A 9 14.65 -20.47 12.87
CA LEU A 9 15.22 -19.15 13.06
C LEU A 9 14.29 -18.18 12.34
N ALA A 10 13.74 -17.27 13.10
CA ALA A 10 12.96 -16.19 12.55
C ALA A 10 13.85 -15.34 11.63
N GLN A 11 13.40 -15.09 10.40
CA GLN A 11 14.18 -14.44 9.36
C GLN A 11 13.72 -13.00 9.19
N PRO A 12 14.53 -12.01 9.54
CA PRO A 12 14.26 -10.62 9.21
C PRO A 12 14.42 -10.36 7.71
N SER A 13 13.68 -9.41 7.19
CA SER A 13 13.84 -8.94 5.82
C SER A 13 13.61 -7.45 5.71
N LEU A 14 14.34 -6.80 4.81
CA LEU A 14 14.14 -5.41 4.42
C LEU A 14 13.62 -5.36 2.99
N GLY A 15 12.50 -4.67 2.78
CA GLY A 15 11.84 -4.61 1.49
C GLY A 15 11.61 -3.19 1.01
N VAL A 16 11.66 -3.05 -0.30
CA VAL A 16 11.27 -1.83 -1.03
C VAL A 16 10.41 -2.21 -2.22
N GLY A 17 9.54 -1.33 -2.64
CA GLY A 17 8.72 -1.62 -3.81
C GLY A 17 7.86 -0.46 -4.26
N PHE A 18 7.18 -0.71 -5.36
CA PHE A 18 6.18 0.17 -5.95
C PHE A 18 4.80 -0.17 -5.39
N VAL A 19 3.98 0.88 -5.21
CA VAL A 19 2.58 0.76 -4.83
C VAL A 19 1.72 1.60 -5.77
N ASN A 20 0.59 1.03 -6.18
CA ASN A 20 -0.50 1.75 -6.82
C ASN A 20 -1.74 1.62 -5.94
N SER A 21 -2.15 2.71 -5.32
CA SER A 21 -3.33 2.79 -4.45
C SER A 21 -4.50 3.35 -5.22
N THR A 22 -5.61 2.65 -5.23
CA THR A 22 -6.89 3.07 -5.81
C THR A 22 -7.84 3.43 -4.68
N ASP A 23 -8.27 4.68 -4.65
CA ASP A 23 -9.26 5.20 -3.70
C ASP A 23 -10.59 5.37 -4.43
N LYS A 24 -11.63 4.65 -3.97
CA LYS A 24 -12.99 4.71 -4.52
C LYS A 24 -13.91 5.41 -3.55
N TYR A 25 -14.42 6.56 -3.95
CA TYR A 25 -15.42 7.33 -3.23
C TYR A 25 -16.78 7.19 -3.92
N LYS A 26 -17.79 6.76 -3.16
CA LYS A 26 -19.17 6.62 -3.62
C LYS A 26 -20.07 7.55 -2.83
N SER A 27 -20.87 8.34 -3.56
CA SER A 27 -21.90 9.23 -3.02
C SER A 27 -23.18 9.05 -3.83
N GLY A 28 -24.19 8.44 -3.21
CA GLY A 28 -25.42 8.03 -3.92
C GLY A 28 -25.10 7.08 -5.09
N SER A 29 -25.51 7.45 -6.29
CA SER A 29 -25.25 6.71 -7.53
C SER A 29 -23.91 7.05 -8.20
N THR A 30 -23.19 8.06 -7.73
CA THR A 30 -21.93 8.51 -8.33
C THR A 30 -20.73 7.84 -7.67
N THR A 31 -19.82 7.30 -8.48
CA THR A 31 -18.56 6.73 -8.01
C THR A 31 -17.40 7.49 -8.63
N THR A 32 -16.52 8.01 -7.79
CA THR A 32 -15.26 8.65 -8.21
C THR A 32 -14.10 7.76 -7.82
N THR A 33 -13.19 7.54 -8.76
CA THR A 33 -11.97 6.73 -8.53
C THR A 33 -10.75 7.61 -8.68
N SER A 34 -9.83 7.51 -7.74
CA SER A 34 -8.54 8.22 -7.76
C SER A 34 -7.41 7.23 -7.54
N ASN A 35 -6.39 7.27 -8.40
CA ASN A 35 -5.22 6.40 -8.30
C ASN A 35 -4.01 7.23 -7.87
N LEU A 36 -3.31 6.77 -6.85
CA LEU A 36 -2.03 7.30 -6.39
C LEU A 36 -0.96 6.25 -6.58
N SER A 37 0.17 6.62 -7.16
CA SER A 37 1.31 5.74 -7.37
C SER A 37 2.49 6.21 -6.53
N GLY A 38 3.29 5.27 -6.06
CA GLY A 38 4.43 5.61 -5.22
C GLY A 38 5.28 4.43 -4.83
N PHE A 39 6.00 4.59 -3.73
CA PHE A 39 6.96 3.62 -3.25
C PHE A 39 6.74 3.32 -1.76
N TYR A 40 7.11 2.13 -1.37
CA TYR A 40 7.18 1.74 0.03
C TYR A 40 8.58 1.23 0.39
N VAL A 41 8.90 1.35 1.67
CA VAL A 41 10.08 0.76 2.30
C VAL A 41 9.70 0.25 3.68
N GLY A 42 10.26 -0.88 4.09
CA GLY A 42 9.96 -1.41 5.40
C GLY A 42 10.68 -2.71 5.71
N ALA A 43 10.34 -3.27 6.84
CA ALA A 43 10.89 -4.52 7.33
C ALA A 43 9.78 -5.49 7.71
N SER A 44 10.05 -6.77 7.59
CA SER A 44 9.21 -7.83 8.13
C SER A 44 10.05 -8.90 8.80
N TYR A 45 9.39 -9.69 9.62
CA TYR A 45 10.01 -10.75 10.38
C TYR A 45 9.24 -12.04 10.19
N ASN A 46 9.84 -13.05 9.59
CA ASN A 46 9.16 -14.29 9.24
C ASN A 46 9.37 -15.32 10.34
N PHE A 47 8.28 -15.69 11.03
CA PHE A 47 8.25 -16.72 12.05
C PHE A 47 7.68 -18.01 11.47
N ASN A 48 8.40 -19.10 11.60
CA ASN A 48 7.88 -20.42 11.23
C ASN A 48 6.87 -20.90 12.30
N ILE A 49 5.66 -21.30 11.86
CA ILE A 49 4.64 -21.87 12.73
C ILE A 49 4.74 -23.40 12.72
N THR A 50 4.69 -23.97 11.51
CA THR A 50 4.81 -25.41 11.30
C THR A 50 5.10 -25.74 9.84
N GLY A 51 6.13 -26.55 9.60
CA GLY A 51 6.49 -26.99 8.24
C GLY A 51 6.63 -25.83 7.25
N ALA A 52 5.75 -25.80 6.27
CA ALA A 52 5.75 -24.77 5.23
C ALA A 52 4.99 -23.48 5.61
N LEU A 53 4.28 -23.46 6.76
CA LEU A 53 3.44 -22.34 7.17
C LEU A 53 4.20 -21.38 8.09
N ASN A 54 4.19 -20.13 7.75
CA ASN A 54 4.83 -19.04 8.48
C ASN A 54 3.86 -17.89 8.72
N VAL A 55 4.18 -17.04 9.71
CA VAL A 55 3.56 -15.73 9.91
C VAL A 55 4.62 -14.65 9.82
N ALA A 56 4.33 -13.59 9.09
CA ALA A 56 5.27 -12.49 8.82
C ALA A 56 4.62 -11.15 9.17
N PRO A 57 4.72 -10.68 10.43
CA PRO A 57 4.43 -9.29 10.75
C PRO A 57 5.48 -8.38 10.13
N GLY A 58 5.05 -7.17 9.74
CA GLY A 58 5.94 -6.17 9.15
C GLY A 58 5.55 -4.75 9.56
N LEU A 59 6.43 -3.82 9.22
CA LEU A 59 6.20 -2.38 9.33
C LEU A 59 6.74 -1.71 8.07
N TYR A 60 5.86 -1.00 7.36
CA TYR A 60 6.19 -0.34 6.11
C TYR A 60 5.74 1.11 6.11
N TYR A 61 6.59 1.96 5.58
CA TYR A 61 6.27 3.34 5.27
C TYR A 61 6.05 3.50 3.77
N THR A 62 4.98 4.18 3.40
CA THR A 62 4.61 4.42 2.01
C THR A 62 4.43 5.90 1.74
N ILE A 63 4.91 6.34 0.58
CA ILE A 63 4.60 7.62 -0.03
C ILE A 63 3.94 7.36 -1.39
N ALA A 64 2.74 7.90 -1.59
CA ALA A 64 2.01 7.79 -2.85
C ALA A 64 1.55 9.17 -3.32
N THR A 65 1.65 9.41 -4.61
CA THR A 65 1.36 10.71 -5.23
C THR A 65 0.48 10.54 -6.45
N LYS A 66 -0.28 11.60 -6.76
CA LYS A 66 -1.03 11.78 -7.99
C LYS A 66 -0.87 13.21 -8.43
N SER A 67 -0.68 13.43 -9.72
CA SER A 67 -0.64 14.76 -10.33
C SER A 67 -1.59 14.81 -11.51
N ASP A 68 -2.54 15.73 -11.46
CA ASP A 68 -3.49 15.98 -12.53
C ASP A 68 -3.29 17.41 -13.06
N ALA A 69 -2.92 17.53 -14.33
CA ALA A 69 -2.77 18.82 -15.00
C ALA A 69 -3.87 19.01 -16.04
N SER A 70 -4.48 20.18 -16.06
CA SER A 70 -5.49 20.57 -17.04
C SER A 70 -5.17 21.96 -17.59
N SER A 71 -5.30 22.13 -18.90
CA SER A 71 -5.09 23.40 -19.56
C SER A 71 -6.30 23.72 -20.44
N TYR A 72 -6.83 24.92 -20.30
CA TYR A 72 -7.91 25.42 -21.14
C TYR A 72 -7.65 26.88 -21.53
N GLY A 73 -7.22 27.10 -22.77
CA GLY A 73 -6.81 28.42 -23.25
C GLY A 73 -5.65 28.98 -22.40
N PRO A 74 -5.77 30.21 -21.85
CA PRO A 74 -4.78 30.82 -20.99
C PRO A 74 -4.78 30.28 -19.54
N PHE A 75 -5.70 29.36 -19.21
CA PHE A 75 -5.88 28.82 -17.88
C PHE A 75 -5.14 27.48 -17.75
N ASN A 76 -4.21 27.39 -16.78
CA ASN A 76 -3.56 26.16 -16.42
C ASN A 76 -3.84 25.83 -14.95
N THR A 77 -4.20 24.60 -14.68
CA THR A 77 -4.42 24.09 -13.33
C THR A 77 -3.64 22.81 -13.14
N ASN A 78 -2.91 22.71 -12.04
CA ASN A 78 -2.23 21.49 -11.61
C ASN A 78 -2.66 21.14 -10.18
N VAL A 79 -3.11 19.90 -9.97
CA VAL A 79 -3.52 19.39 -8.67
C VAL A 79 -2.65 18.21 -8.32
N ASP A 80 -1.82 18.37 -7.30
CA ASP A 80 -0.94 17.34 -6.76
C ASP A 80 -1.49 16.83 -5.43
N VAL A 81 -1.72 15.54 -5.34
CA VAL A 81 -2.09 14.86 -4.09
C VAL A 81 -0.91 14.01 -3.64
N THR A 82 -0.51 14.15 -2.38
CA THR A 82 0.54 13.32 -1.77
C THR A 82 0.04 12.75 -0.47
N GLU A 83 0.17 11.45 -0.30
CA GLU A 83 -0.21 10.74 0.91
C GLU A 83 0.97 9.95 1.47
N HIS A 84 1.15 10.03 2.80
CA HIS A 84 2.13 9.30 3.58
C HIS A 84 1.41 8.44 4.59
N TYR A 85 1.73 7.16 4.67
CA TYR A 85 1.13 6.28 5.65
C TYR A 85 2.10 5.19 6.13
N LEU A 86 1.84 4.72 7.35
CA LEU A 86 2.44 3.51 7.91
C LEU A 86 1.47 2.35 7.76
N SER A 87 1.99 1.17 7.49
CA SER A 87 1.22 -0.06 7.45
C SER A 87 1.91 -1.17 8.23
N VAL A 88 1.10 -1.95 8.94
CA VAL A 88 1.51 -3.11 9.73
C VAL A 88 0.77 -4.33 9.17
N PRO A 89 1.32 -5.00 8.15
CA PRO A 89 0.79 -6.28 7.69
C PRO A 89 1.11 -7.39 8.68
N VAL A 90 0.21 -8.37 8.78
CA VAL A 90 0.44 -9.66 9.43
C VAL A 90 0.08 -10.74 8.42
N MET A 91 1.05 -11.17 7.65
CA MET A 91 0.83 -12.10 6.54
C MET A 91 1.12 -13.54 6.96
N PHE A 92 0.15 -14.42 6.74
CA PHE A 92 0.37 -15.87 6.77
C PHE A 92 0.87 -16.29 5.40
N ASN A 93 1.95 -17.04 5.36
CA ASN A 93 2.53 -17.45 4.09
C ASN A 93 2.90 -18.94 4.11
N ALA A 94 2.74 -19.57 2.96
CA ALA A 94 3.12 -20.94 2.72
C ALA A 94 4.11 -21.01 1.54
N GLY A 95 5.22 -21.73 1.72
CA GLY A 95 6.26 -21.88 0.73
C GLY A 95 6.34 -23.31 0.18
N LEU A 96 6.60 -23.40 -1.13
CA LEU A 96 6.89 -24.67 -1.82
C LEU A 96 8.19 -24.52 -2.60
N ALA A 97 9.13 -25.45 -2.36
CA ALA A 97 10.36 -25.53 -3.15
C ALA A 97 10.02 -25.86 -4.62
N ILE A 98 10.45 -25.01 -5.53
CA ILE A 98 10.27 -25.18 -6.97
C ILE A 98 11.51 -25.89 -7.56
N SER A 99 12.68 -25.44 -7.12
CA SER A 99 13.98 -26.05 -7.47
C SER A 99 15.00 -25.72 -6.38
N ASP A 100 16.24 -26.19 -6.54
CA ASP A 100 17.33 -25.88 -5.62
C ASP A 100 17.53 -24.35 -5.56
N GLY A 101 17.37 -23.78 -4.35
CA GLY A 101 17.51 -22.35 -4.11
C GLY A 101 16.34 -21.47 -4.58
N ILE A 102 15.23 -22.05 -5.08
CA ILE A 102 14.04 -21.30 -5.49
C ILE A 102 12.80 -21.80 -4.74
N VAL A 103 12.17 -20.89 -3.98
CA VAL A 103 10.95 -21.17 -3.22
C VAL A 103 9.82 -20.24 -3.70
N GLY A 104 8.75 -20.82 -4.22
CA GLY A 104 7.51 -20.12 -4.47
C GLY A 104 6.72 -19.98 -3.18
N ARG A 105 6.11 -18.80 -2.95
CA ARG A 105 5.26 -18.54 -1.80
C ARG A 105 3.92 -17.97 -2.21
N VAL A 106 2.90 -18.34 -1.47
CA VAL A 106 1.60 -17.65 -1.44
C VAL A 106 1.42 -17.05 -0.06
N TYR A 107 0.84 -15.87 0.01
CA TYR A 107 0.60 -15.23 1.29
C TYR A 107 -0.75 -14.52 1.30
N ALA A 108 -1.36 -14.43 2.48
CA ALA A 108 -2.57 -13.66 2.72
C ALA A 108 -2.64 -13.23 4.19
N GLY A 109 -3.30 -12.10 4.46
CA GLY A 109 -3.47 -11.63 5.82
C GLY A 109 -4.01 -10.21 5.91
N PRO A 110 -4.27 -9.75 7.14
CA PRO A 110 -4.70 -8.39 7.41
C PRO A 110 -3.52 -7.41 7.39
N THR A 111 -3.82 -6.17 6.99
CA THR A 111 -2.90 -5.02 7.09
C THR A 111 -3.62 -3.88 7.80
N LEU A 112 -3.04 -3.38 8.89
CA LEU A 112 -3.47 -2.15 9.54
C LEU A 112 -2.69 -0.99 8.92
N ALA A 113 -3.38 0.07 8.49
CA ALA A 113 -2.73 1.26 7.93
C ALA A 113 -3.16 2.53 8.65
N TYR A 114 -2.23 3.45 8.83
CA TYR A 114 -2.46 4.74 9.44
C TYR A 114 -1.85 5.88 8.62
N GLY A 115 -2.69 6.81 8.18
CA GLY A 115 -2.29 7.99 7.42
C GLY A 115 -1.57 9.01 8.30
N LEU A 116 -0.33 9.28 7.99
CA LEU A 116 0.51 10.28 8.67
C LEU A 116 0.21 11.68 8.16
N ALA A 117 0.21 11.83 6.83
CA ALA A 117 -0.07 13.08 6.14
C ALA A 117 -0.76 12.80 4.81
N SER A 118 -1.72 13.65 4.45
CA SER A 118 -2.35 13.66 3.13
C SER A 118 -2.57 15.11 2.73
N ASN A 119 -1.87 15.57 1.71
CA ASN A 119 -1.90 16.95 1.26
C ASN A 119 -2.33 17.05 -0.19
N THR A 120 -3.23 17.97 -0.47
CA THR A 120 -3.58 18.39 -1.84
C THR A 120 -3.02 19.79 -2.07
N LYS A 121 -2.22 19.95 -3.12
CA LYS A 121 -1.73 21.25 -3.61
C LYS A 121 -2.40 21.53 -4.92
N ALA A 122 -3.12 22.64 -5.01
CA ALA A 122 -3.69 23.13 -6.24
C ALA A 122 -2.94 24.41 -6.66
N LYS A 123 -2.44 24.43 -7.89
CA LYS A 123 -1.80 25.57 -8.52
C LYS A 123 -2.63 26.00 -9.71
N GLY A 124 -3.07 27.23 -9.73
CA GLY A 124 -3.75 27.84 -10.86
C GLY A 124 -2.92 28.97 -11.46
N SER A 125 -2.85 29.08 -12.77
CA SER A 125 -2.25 30.24 -13.44
C SER A 125 -3.12 30.74 -14.60
N VAL A 126 -3.22 32.06 -14.70
CA VAL A 126 -3.92 32.77 -15.78
C VAL A 126 -3.06 33.91 -16.25
N ALA A 127 -2.69 33.92 -17.52
CA ALA A 127 -1.88 34.98 -18.15
C ALA A 127 -0.64 35.39 -17.34
N GLY A 128 0.06 34.43 -16.70
CA GLY A 128 1.27 34.68 -15.93
C GLY A 128 1.05 35.01 -14.44
N ILE A 129 -0.19 35.12 -13.99
CA ILE A 129 -0.53 35.28 -12.57
C ILE A 129 -0.84 33.92 -11.98
N SER A 130 -0.11 33.52 -10.93
CA SER A 130 -0.27 32.22 -10.26
C SER A 130 -0.91 32.38 -8.88
N ALA A 131 -1.76 31.43 -8.51
CA ALA A 131 -2.31 31.29 -7.17
C ALA A 131 -2.12 29.83 -6.71
N ASP A 132 -1.62 29.65 -5.48
CA ASP A 132 -1.36 28.34 -4.88
C ASP A 132 -2.25 28.16 -3.67
N SER A 133 -2.82 26.95 -3.53
CA SER A 133 -3.56 26.52 -2.34
C SER A 133 -3.03 25.18 -1.88
N LYS A 134 -2.88 25.00 -0.57
CA LYS A 134 -2.50 23.73 0.06
C LYS A 134 -3.55 23.34 1.10
N ILE A 135 -4.04 22.13 0.99
CA ILE A 135 -5.08 21.57 1.84
C ILE A 135 -4.50 20.32 2.51
N ASN A 136 -4.73 20.19 3.83
CA ASN A 136 -4.50 18.93 4.54
C ASN A 136 -5.80 18.11 4.50
N ASN A 137 -5.80 16.99 3.79
CA ASN A 137 -7.00 16.17 3.62
C ASN A 137 -7.47 15.51 4.94
N TYR A 138 -6.62 15.47 5.96
CA TYR A 138 -6.95 14.93 7.28
C TYR A 138 -7.55 15.96 8.25
N ASP A 139 -7.78 17.19 7.80
CA ASP A 139 -8.50 18.16 8.61
C ASP A 139 -9.98 17.76 8.71
N SER A 140 -10.63 18.12 9.82
CA SER A 140 -12.01 17.71 10.15
C SER A 140 -13.03 18.03 9.07
N ASP A 141 -12.79 19.10 8.30
CA ASP A 141 -13.69 19.58 7.24
C ASP A 141 -13.78 18.64 6.04
N TYR A 142 -12.74 17.86 5.78
CA TYR A 142 -12.65 16.95 4.61
C TYR A 142 -13.16 15.53 4.87
N LYS A 143 -13.55 15.23 6.11
CA LYS A 143 -14.14 13.93 6.50
C LYS A 143 -13.35 12.72 6.01
N TYR A 144 -12.01 12.79 6.03
CA TYR A 144 -11.11 11.74 5.56
C TYR A 144 -10.42 11.03 6.71
N GLY A 145 -10.74 9.75 6.91
CA GLY A 145 -10.21 8.93 7.99
C GLY A 145 -8.75 8.52 7.75
N ARG A 146 -7.95 8.57 8.83
CA ARG A 146 -6.53 8.16 8.81
C ARG A 146 -6.35 6.65 8.91
N PHE A 147 -7.24 5.97 9.62
CA PHE A 147 -7.14 4.54 9.90
C PHE A 147 -7.80 3.72 8.81
N ASP A 148 -7.15 2.62 8.45
CA ASP A 148 -7.68 1.63 7.51
C ASP A 148 -7.31 0.22 7.98
N VAL A 149 -8.17 -0.73 7.67
CA VAL A 149 -7.94 -2.17 7.81
C VAL A 149 -8.12 -2.78 6.44
N MET A 150 -7.09 -3.42 5.95
CA MET A 150 -7.12 -4.07 4.65
C MET A 150 -6.98 -5.59 4.82
N LEU A 151 -7.57 -6.33 3.92
CA LEU A 151 -7.33 -7.76 3.76
C LEU A 151 -6.75 -7.98 2.37
N GLY A 152 -5.66 -8.72 2.33
CA GLY A 152 -4.97 -8.91 1.07
C GLY A 152 -4.17 -10.20 1.00
N GLY A 153 -3.47 -10.33 -0.11
CA GLY A 153 -2.59 -11.45 -0.34
C GLY A 153 -1.86 -11.33 -1.66
N GLY A 154 -1.02 -12.30 -1.92
CA GLY A 154 -0.18 -12.29 -3.11
C GLY A 154 0.67 -13.52 -3.26
N VAL A 155 1.63 -13.39 -4.16
CA VAL A 155 2.64 -14.41 -4.42
C VAL A 155 4.04 -13.81 -4.29
N ALA A 156 5.00 -14.64 -3.93
CA ALA A 156 6.39 -14.26 -3.88
C ALA A 156 7.27 -15.42 -4.37
N VAL A 157 8.48 -15.09 -4.79
CA VAL A 157 9.53 -16.06 -5.13
C VAL A 157 10.79 -15.65 -4.39
N ASP A 158 11.32 -16.58 -3.60
CA ASP A 158 12.59 -16.44 -2.92
C ASP A 158 13.68 -17.09 -3.74
N PHE A 159 14.79 -16.40 -3.88
CA PHE A 159 16.00 -16.88 -4.53
C PHE A 159 17.11 -17.03 -3.49
N PHE A 160 17.61 -18.26 -3.33
CA PHE A 160 18.71 -18.64 -2.45
C PHE A 160 18.54 -18.19 -0.99
N ASP A 161 17.29 -18.03 -0.52
CA ASP A 161 16.93 -17.48 0.79
C ASP A 161 17.54 -16.09 1.07
N ILE A 162 17.92 -15.36 0.02
CA ILE A 162 18.55 -14.04 0.10
C ILE A 162 17.65 -12.95 -0.45
N VAL A 163 17.03 -13.19 -1.61
CA VAL A 163 16.24 -12.18 -2.31
C VAL A 163 14.83 -12.70 -2.55
N ARG A 164 13.83 -11.90 -2.18
CA ARG A 164 12.41 -12.14 -2.45
C ARG A 164 11.86 -11.13 -3.41
N PHE A 165 11.19 -11.59 -4.45
CA PHE A 165 10.31 -10.78 -5.29
C PHE A 165 8.87 -11.07 -4.90
N ASN A 166 8.05 -10.04 -4.81
CA ASN A 166 6.64 -10.20 -4.43
C ASN A 166 5.72 -9.31 -5.27
N ILE A 167 4.51 -9.82 -5.47
CA ILE A 167 3.38 -9.06 -5.97
C ILE A 167 2.17 -9.36 -5.10
N GLY A 168 1.44 -8.32 -4.70
CA GLY A 168 0.30 -8.43 -3.79
C GLY A 168 -0.80 -7.43 -4.09
N TYR A 169 -1.98 -7.76 -3.60
CA TYR A 169 -3.14 -6.90 -3.67
C TYR A 169 -3.86 -6.89 -2.33
N ASP A 170 -4.17 -5.69 -1.82
CA ASP A 170 -4.91 -5.46 -0.58
C ASP A 170 -6.20 -4.69 -0.88
N TYR A 171 -7.29 -5.06 -0.21
CA TYR A 171 -8.57 -4.38 -0.27
C TYR A 171 -8.93 -3.82 1.10
N GLY A 172 -9.23 -2.50 1.16
CA GLY A 172 -9.63 -1.80 2.38
C GLY A 172 -11.07 -2.12 2.78
N LEU A 173 -11.22 -2.61 4.00
CA LEU A 173 -12.49 -3.02 4.59
C LEU A 173 -13.21 -1.86 5.29
N VAL A 174 -12.46 -0.88 5.78
CA VAL A 174 -12.99 0.25 6.54
C VAL A 174 -13.49 1.35 5.60
N ASN A 175 -14.66 1.90 5.91
CA ASN A 175 -15.09 3.13 5.28
C ASN A 175 -14.27 4.31 5.82
N ARG A 176 -13.37 4.85 4.98
CA ARG A 176 -12.50 6.00 5.34
C ARG A 176 -13.22 7.35 5.25
N TYR A 177 -14.47 7.39 4.82
CA TYR A 177 -15.29 8.59 4.89
C TYR A 177 -15.91 8.69 6.29
N THR A 178 -15.63 9.78 7.00
CA THR A 178 -16.06 10.00 8.40
C THR A 178 -17.25 10.96 8.51
N GLY A 179 -17.89 11.29 7.40
CA GLY A 179 -19.11 12.12 7.34
C GLY A 179 -20.40 11.29 7.36
N ASP A 180 -21.41 11.74 6.64
CA ASP A 180 -22.74 11.13 6.59
C ASP A 180 -22.70 9.67 6.10
N SER A 181 -23.59 8.83 6.60
CA SER A 181 -23.58 7.38 6.43
C SER A 181 -23.78 6.87 4.99
N ASP A 182 -24.32 7.70 4.10
CA ASP A 182 -24.63 7.31 2.72
C ASP A 182 -23.43 7.32 1.78
N ASN A 183 -22.32 7.89 2.24
CA ASN A 183 -21.08 7.97 1.47
C ASN A 183 -20.08 6.94 1.94
N THR A 184 -19.39 6.31 0.99
CA THR A 184 -18.34 5.34 1.32
C THR A 184 -17.05 5.66 0.59
N ARG A 185 -15.92 5.40 1.28
CA ARG A 185 -14.60 5.56 0.71
C ARG A 185 -13.71 4.38 1.10
N HIS A 186 -13.32 3.59 0.12
CA HIS A 186 -12.47 2.42 0.30
C HIS A 186 -11.21 2.55 -0.53
N ARG A 187 -10.09 2.09 0.07
CA ARG A 187 -8.81 1.96 -0.60
C ARG A 187 -8.59 0.53 -1.03
N SER A 188 -7.98 0.33 -2.17
CA SER A 188 -7.30 -0.91 -2.53
C SER A 188 -5.91 -0.57 -3.04
N GLN A 189 -4.98 -1.51 -2.96
CA GLN A 189 -3.62 -1.28 -3.43
C GLN A 189 -3.01 -2.51 -4.08
N LEU A 190 -2.31 -2.28 -5.16
CA LEU A 190 -1.42 -3.24 -5.81
C LEU A 190 0.01 -2.91 -5.41
N THR A 191 0.77 -3.92 -4.99
CA THR A 191 2.18 -3.77 -4.62
C THR A 191 3.05 -4.71 -5.43
N VAL A 192 4.23 -4.22 -5.82
CA VAL A 192 5.29 -5.02 -6.45
C VAL A 192 6.60 -4.64 -5.78
N GLY A 193 7.36 -5.61 -5.29
CA GLY A 193 8.55 -5.29 -4.53
C GLY A 193 9.62 -6.35 -4.54
N VAL A 194 10.73 -5.96 -3.94
CA VAL A 194 11.88 -6.81 -3.66
C VAL A 194 12.28 -6.66 -2.20
N ALA A 195 12.68 -7.75 -1.59
CA ALA A 195 13.20 -7.77 -0.22
C ALA A 195 14.49 -8.55 -0.14
N TYR A 196 15.38 -8.09 0.72
CA TYR A 196 16.58 -8.81 1.14
C TYR A 196 16.26 -9.58 2.44
N ILE A 197 16.58 -10.84 2.47
CA ILE A 197 16.36 -11.77 3.60
C ILE A 197 17.72 -11.99 4.29
N PHE A 198 17.75 -11.87 5.62
CA PHE A 198 18.96 -12.02 6.43
C PHE A 198 19.11 -13.41 7.02
#